data_88b3f196eabc26c010171408de1add91
#
_entry.id   88b3f196eabc26c010171408de1add91
#
_cell.length_a   1.000
_cell.length_b   1.000
_cell.length_c   1.000
_cell.angle_alpha   90.00
_cell.angle_beta   90.00
_cell.angle_gamma   90.00
#
_symmetry.space_group_name_H-M   'P 1'
#
loop_
_entity.id
_entity.type
_entity.pdbx_description
1 polymer ?
#
loop_
_entity_poly.entity_id
_entity_poly.type
_entity_poly.pdbx_seq_one_letter_code
_entity_poly.pdbx_strand_id
1 'polypeptide(L)'
;MAAARCSTQLPLLDCAPDRLLGDLKTLGYLFESLATRDLRVYAQANDASVFHYRERGGELEVDVIVERRDGAWVGIEVKLGGDLIDEAAGALLRLMETRVVLPPAALVVLTGTEYAYRRKDGVIVVPLGLLGP
;
A
#
# COMPACT_ATOMS: atom_id res chain seq x y z
N MET A 1 8.20 -10.50 -24.76
CA MET A 1 8.09 -11.88 -24.24
C MET A 1 8.66 -12.00 -22.83
N ALA A 2 9.90 -11.68 -22.59
CA ALA A 2 10.49 -11.76 -21.25
C ALA A 2 9.89 -10.73 -20.29
N ALA A 3 9.56 -9.52 -20.71
CA ALA A 3 8.89 -8.51 -19.91
C ALA A 3 7.48 -8.94 -19.49
N ALA A 4 6.75 -9.63 -20.35
CA ALA A 4 5.43 -10.15 -20.03
C ALA A 4 5.46 -11.23 -18.95
N ARG A 5 6.53 -11.98 -18.85
CA ARG A 5 6.73 -12.95 -17.79
C ARG A 5 7.01 -12.29 -16.44
N CYS A 6 7.69 -11.17 -16.43
CA CYS A 6 7.92 -10.40 -15.20
C CYS A 6 6.65 -9.80 -14.62
N SER A 7 5.64 -9.54 -15.45
CA SER A 7 4.36 -8.98 -15.00
C SER A 7 3.36 -10.04 -14.55
N THR A 8 3.61 -11.31 -14.77
CA THR A 8 2.62 -12.32 -14.53
C THR A 8 2.94 -13.11 -13.28
N GLN A 9 3.19 -13.83 -12.73
CA GLN A 9 3.02 -14.58 -11.51
C GLN A 9 4.29 -15.07 -10.85
N LEU A 10 4.81 -16.10 -11.15
CA LEU A 10 5.98 -16.70 -10.55
C LEU A 10 7.32 -16.25 -11.11
N PRO A 11 7.37 -15.30 -11.78
CA PRO A 11 8.44 -15.06 -12.69
C PRO A 11 9.57 -14.27 -12.15
N LEU A 12 9.58 -13.99 -10.90
CA LEU A 12 10.77 -13.46 -10.22
C LEU A 12 12.00 -14.33 -10.45
N LEU A 13 11.79 -15.62 -10.70
CA LEU A 13 12.87 -16.55 -11.06
C LEU A 13 13.42 -16.34 -12.47
N ASP A 14 12.58 -15.81 -13.37
CA ASP A 14 12.92 -15.60 -14.77
C ASP A 14 13.30 -14.16 -15.09
N CYS A 15 13.17 -13.26 -14.13
CA CYS A 15 13.47 -11.83 -14.31
C CYS A 15 14.85 -11.48 -13.79
N ALA A 16 15.70 -11.00 -14.67
CA ALA A 16 16.95 -10.38 -14.24
C ALA A 16 16.65 -9.07 -13.47
N PRO A 17 17.39 -8.76 -12.39
CA PRO A 17 17.22 -7.53 -11.62
C PRO A 17 17.25 -6.26 -12.49
N ASP A 18 18.12 -6.22 -13.49
CA ASP A 18 18.25 -5.09 -14.41
C ASP A 18 16.98 -4.81 -15.21
N ARG A 19 16.22 -5.86 -15.54
CA ARG A 19 14.93 -5.72 -16.23
C ARG A 19 13.84 -5.18 -15.32
N LEU A 20 13.82 -5.57 -14.06
CA LEU A 20 12.89 -5.03 -13.07
C LEU A 20 13.13 -3.56 -12.83
N LEU A 21 14.39 -3.13 -12.77
CA LEU A 21 14.74 -1.71 -12.63
C LEU A 21 14.36 -0.89 -13.87
N GLY A 22 14.36 -1.51 -15.06
CA GLY A 22 13.92 -0.89 -16.31
C GLY A 22 12.40 -0.86 -16.51
N ASP A 23 11.63 -1.65 -15.75
CA ASP A 23 10.18 -1.72 -15.82
C ASP A 23 9.55 -1.29 -14.48
N LEU A 24 9.45 0.03 -14.30
CA LEU A 24 8.92 0.63 -13.08
C LEU A 24 7.48 0.23 -12.77
N LYS A 25 6.68 -0.04 -13.81
CA LYS A 25 5.30 -0.49 -13.63
C LYS A 25 5.23 -1.88 -13.00
N THR A 26 5.98 -2.82 -13.53
CA THR A 26 6.10 -4.18 -12.98
C THR A 26 6.68 -4.14 -11.57
N LEU A 27 7.72 -3.35 -11.35
CA LEU A 27 8.34 -3.18 -10.04
C LEU A 27 7.34 -2.61 -9.02
N GLY A 28 6.50 -1.65 -9.45
CA GLY A 28 5.42 -1.10 -8.62
C GLY A 28 4.41 -2.16 -8.19
N TYR A 29 3.95 -3.01 -9.09
CA TYR A 29 3.04 -4.12 -8.76
C TYR A 29 3.68 -5.14 -7.82
N LEU A 30 4.94 -5.48 -8.02
CA LEU A 30 5.66 -6.40 -7.14
C LEU A 30 5.85 -5.81 -5.76
N PHE A 31 6.14 -4.53 -5.67
CA PHE A 31 6.26 -3.81 -4.40
C PHE A 31 4.93 -3.79 -3.64
N GLU A 32 3.82 -3.49 -4.32
CA GLU A 32 2.48 -3.54 -3.74
C GLU A 32 2.13 -4.95 -3.23
N SER A 33 2.43 -5.98 -4.01
CA SER A 33 2.21 -7.37 -3.62
C SER A 33 3.03 -7.76 -2.40
N LEU A 34 4.28 -7.34 -2.33
CA LEU A 34 5.17 -7.55 -1.19
C LEU A 34 4.62 -6.86 0.06
N ALA A 35 4.27 -5.59 -0.06
CA ALA A 35 3.70 -4.82 1.04
C ALA A 35 2.40 -5.44 1.57
N THR A 36 1.50 -5.83 0.68
CA THR A 36 0.23 -6.47 1.06
C THR A 36 0.46 -7.80 1.77
N ARG A 37 1.41 -8.60 1.32
CA ARG A 37 1.80 -9.85 1.99
C ARG A 37 2.31 -9.58 3.40
N ASP A 38 3.23 -8.65 3.55
CA ASP A 38 3.82 -8.31 4.85
C ASP A 38 2.77 -7.74 5.81
N LEU A 39 1.89 -6.87 5.32
CA LEU A 39 0.78 -6.33 6.11
C LEU A 39 -0.17 -7.44 6.60
N ARG A 40 -0.44 -8.46 5.81
CA ARG A 40 -1.24 -9.61 6.25
C ARG A 40 -0.57 -10.36 7.39
N VAL A 41 0.73 -10.57 7.31
CA VAL A 41 1.51 -11.22 8.37
C VAL A 41 1.48 -10.38 9.66
N TYR A 42 1.70 -9.08 9.55
CA TYR A 42 1.68 -8.17 10.71
C TYR A 42 0.27 -8.04 11.31
N ALA A 43 -0.76 -7.97 10.48
CA ALA A 43 -2.15 -7.92 10.93
C ALA A 43 -2.51 -9.20 11.69
N GLN A 44 -2.14 -10.36 11.19
CA GLN A 44 -2.38 -11.63 11.85
C GLN A 44 -1.70 -11.69 13.23
N ALA A 45 -0.46 -11.20 13.33
CA ALA A 45 0.27 -11.14 14.60
C ALA A 45 -0.38 -10.20 15.62
N ASN A 46 -1.24 -9.28 15.18
CA ASN A 46 -1.92 -8.28 16.02
C ASN A 46 -3.45 -8.49 16.09
N ASP A 47 -3.94 -9.68 15.80
CA ASP A 47 -5.38 -10.00 15.78
C ASP A 47 -6.21 -9.04 14.92
N ALA A 48 -5.66 -8.61 13.81
CA ALA A 48 -6.30 -7.73 12.84
C ALA A 48 -6.61 -8.44 11.53
N SER A 49 -7.55 -7.90 10.78
CA SER A 49 -7.94 -8.37 9.45
C SER A 49 -7.54 -7.38 8.39
N VAL A 50 -7.26 -7.86 7.19
CA VAL A 50 -6.85 -7.06 6.05
C VAL A 50 -7.93 -7.09 4.97
N PHE A 51 -8.32 -5.91 4.51
CA PHE A 51 -9.31 -5.71 3.47
C PHE A 51 -8.76 -4.82 2.36
N HIS A 52 -9.39 -4.90 1.21
CA HIS A 52 -9.19 -3.98 0.10
C HIS A 52 -10.47 -3.18 -0.09
N TYR A 53 -10.35 -1.87 -0.27
CA TYR A 53 -11.50 -1.01 -0.53
C TYR A 53 -11.54 -0.60 -2.00
N ARG A 54 -12.67 -0.85 -2.63
CA ARG A 54 -12.94 -0.39 -3.99
C ARG A 54 -14.39 0.02 -4.11
N GLU A 55 -14.62 1.25 -4.51
CA GLU A 55 -15.95 1.75 -4.76
C GLU A 55 -16.54 1.17 -6.05
N ARG A 56 -17.85 0.95 -6.05
CA ARG A 56 -18.55 0.52 -7.25
C ARG A 56 -18.45 1.63 -8.30
N GLY A 57 -17.81 1.35 -9.43
CA GLY A 57 -17.48 2.33 -10.47
C GLY A 57 -16.00 2.72 -10.48
N GLY A 58 -15.23 2.38 -9.46
CA GLY A 58 -13.77 2.56 -9.43
C GLY A 58 -13.32 3.99 -9.21
N GLU A 59 -14.20 4.88 -8.73
CA GLU A 59 -13.85 6.29 -8.47
C GLU A 59 -12.92 6.48 -7.28
N LEU A 60 -13.02 5.58 -6.31
CA LEU A 60 -12.15 5.56 -5.14
C LEU A 60 -11.72 4.13 -4.84
N GLU A 61 -10.44 3.94 -4.71
CA GLU A 61 -9.82 2.69 -4.35
C GLU A 61 -8.73 2.95 -3.31
N VAL A 62 -8.65 2.09 -2.30
CA VAL A 62 -7.60 2.11 -1.29
C VAL A 62 -7.01 0.71 -1.20
N ASP A 63 -5.69 0.61 -1.32
CA ASP A 63 -5.00 -0.65 -1.49
C ASP A 63 -5.22 -1.61 -0.33
N VAL A 64 -5.11 -1.12 0.91
CA VAL A 64 -5.22 -1.95 2.10
C VAL A 64 -5.93 -1.21 3.23
N ILE A 65 -6.86 -1.90 3.88
CA ILE A 65 -7.42 -1.48 5.16
C ILE A 65 -7.10 -2.58 6.17
N VAL A 66 -6.48 -2.20 7.27
CA VAL A 66 -6.22 -3.09 8.40
C VAL A 66 -7.16 -2.71 9.53
N GLU A 67 -7.97 -3.66 9.98
CA GLU A 67 -8.94 -3.45 11.04
C GLU A 67 -8.72 -4.45 12.18
N ARG A 68 -8.60 -3.93 13.38
CA ARG A 68 -8.57 -4.72 14.61
C ARG A 68 -9.97 -5.12 15.05
N ARG A 69 -10.05 -6.12 15.93
CA ARG A 69 -11.34 -6.60 16.50
C ARG A 69 -12.12 -5.54 17.27
N ASP A 70 -11.43 -4.55 17.84
CA ASP A 70 -12.07 -3.45 18.57
C ASP A 70 -12.65 -2.35 17.65
N GLY A 71 -12.53 -2.53 16.33
CA GLY A 71 -13.01 -1.59 15.33
C GLY A 71 -12.02 -0.50 14.95
N ALA A 72 -10.86 -0.42 15.59
CA ALA A 72 -9.80 0.49 15.18
C ALA A 72 -9.24 0.06 13.81
N TRP A 73 -9.10 1.02 12.90
CA TRP A 73 -8.65 0.72 11.55
C TRP A 73 -7.62 1.72 11.03
N VAL A 74 -6.82 1.26 10.08
CA VAL A 74 -5.80 2.04 9.38
C VAL A 74 -6.02 1.89 7.88
N GLY A 75 -6.07 3.00 7.16
CA GLY A 75 -6.08 3.01 5.69
C GLY A 75 -4.66 3.14 5.15
N ILE A 76 -4.31 2.32 4.17
CA ILE A 76 -2.95 2.23 3.63
C ILE A 76 -2.97 2.25 2.11
N GLU A 77 -2.23 3.17 1.53
CA GLU A 77 -1.87 3.19 0.11
C GLU A 77 -0.41 2.76 -0.05
N VAL A 78 -0.11 2.02 -1.09
CA VAL A 78 1.23 1.52 -1.38
C VAL A 78 1.74 2.14 -2.68
N LYS A 79 2.83 2.89 -2.60
CA LYS A 79 3.46 3.53 -3.76
C LYS A 79 4.97 3.33 -3.71
N LEU A 80 5.55 2.83 -4.79
CA LEU A 80 6.99 2.58 -4.84
C LEU A 80 7.81 3.86 -4.72
N GLY A 81 7.46 4.89 -5.47
CA GLY A 81 8.18 6.16 -5.54
C GLY A 81 7.52 7.28 -4.75
N GLY A 82 8.27 8.34 -4.51
CA GLY A 82 7.81 9.52 -3.79
C GLY A 82 6.91 10.47 -4.58
N ASP A 83 6.90 10.37 -5.90
CA ASP A 83 6.14 11.21 -6.81
C ASP A 83 4.62 11.00 -6.73
N LEU A 84 4.16 9.86 -6.25
CA LEU A 84 2.74 9.50 -6.11
C LEU A 84 2.20 9.65 -4.68
N ILE A 85 2.99 10.16 -3.76
CA ILE A 85 2.56 10.29 -2.34
C ILE A 85 1.38 11.24 -2.20
N ASP A 86 1.37 12.36 -2.92
CA ASP A 86 0.27 13.34 -2.84
C ASP A 86 -1.05 12.77 -3.34
N GLU A 87 -1.02 12.01 -4.43
CA GLU A 87 -2.19 11.31 -4.97
C GLU A 87 -2.71 10.26 -3.97
N ALA A 88 -1.82 9.45 -3.42
CA ALA A 88 -2.15 8.43 -2.44
C ALA A 88 -2.76 9.03 -1.17
N ALA A 89 -2.16 10.09 -0.64
CA ALA A 89 -2.70 10.82 0.51
C ALA A 89 -4.08 11.38 0.23
N GLY A 90 -4.30 11.93 -0.97
CA GLY A 90 -5.59 12.44 -1.42
C GLY A 90 -6.67 11.35 -1.44
N ALA A 91 -6.37 10.15 -1.90
CA ALA A 91 -7.30 9.02 -1.90
C ALA A 91 -7.68 8.60 -0.48
N LEU A 92 -6.72 8.51 0.44
CA LEU A 92 -6.95 8.20 1.84
C LEU A 92 -7.82 9.24 2.55
N LEU A 93 -7.57 10.51 2.30
CA LEU A 93 -8.37 11.61 2.88
C LEU A 93 -9.81 11.60 2.33
N ARG A 94 -9.98 11.34 1.05
CA ARG A 94 -11.31 11.20 0.44
C ARG A 94 -12.08 10.03 1.06
N LEU A 95 -11.45 8.90 1.30
CA LEU A 95 -12.07 7.77 1.99
C LEU A 95 -12.55 8.20 3.38
N MET A 96 -11.69 8.84 4.15
CA MET A 96 -12.03 9.30 5.50
C MET A 96 -13.21 10.28 5.50
N GLU A 97 -13.23 11.23 4.58
CA GLU A 97 -14.25 12.29 4.55
C GLU A 97 -15.60 11.81 4.03
N THR A 98 -15.61 10.87 3.10
CA THR A 98 -16.83 10.57 2.32
C THR A 98 -17.46 9.21 2.62
N ARG A 99 -16.71 8.26 3.16
CA ARG A 99 -17.13 6.86 3.22
C ARG A 99 -17.09 6.22 4.60
N VAL A 100 -16.63 6.94 5.62
CA VAL A 100 -16.32 6.32 6.90
C VAL A 100 -17.14 6.90 8.03
N VAL A 101 -17.73 6.04 8.84
CA VAL A 101 -18.50 6.41 10.04
C VAL A 101 -17.55 6.62 11.24
N LEU A 102 -16.55 5.77 11.39
CA LEU A 102 -15.55 5.88 12.44
C LEU A 102 -14.24 6.44 11.88
N PRO A 103 -13.62 7.41 12.57
CA PRO A 103 -12.34 7.94 12.11
C PRO A 103 -11.25 6.86 12.16
N PRO A 104 -10.32 6.87 11.21
CA PRO A 104 -9.18 5.95 11.23
C PRO A 104 -8.24 6.26 12.40
N ALA A 105 -7.57 5.23 12.90
CA ALA A 105 -6.47 5.41 13.84
C ALA A 105 -5.26 6.08 13.16
N ALA A 106 -5.04 5.78 11.89
CA ALA A 106 -4.03 6.43 11.06
C ALA A 106 -4.36 6.26 9.57
N LEU A 107 -3.84 7.16 8.74
CA LEU A 107 -3.78 7.03 7.29
C LEU A 107 -2.30 7.00 6.89
N VAL A 108 -1.91 6.00 6.14
CA VAL A 108 -0.51 5.70 5.87
C VAL A 108 -0.26 5.50 4.38
N VAL A 109 0.79 6.12 3.86
CA VAL A 109 1.35 5.79 2.55
C VAL A 109 2.64 5.00 2.76
N LEU A 110 2.63 3.73 2.36
CA LEU A 110 3.82 2.89 2.34
C LEU A 110 4.61 3.12 1.07
N THR A 111 5.89 3.35 1.22
CA THR A 111 6.77 3.70 0.10
C THR A 111 8.03 2.85 0.05
N GLY A 112 8.71 2.90 -1.08
CA GLY A 112 10.09 2.43 -1.22
C GLY A 112 11.14 3.53 -0.94
N THR A 113 10.73 4.69 -0.40
CA THR A 113 11.64 5.79 -0.07
C THR A 113 12.38 5.56 1.26
N GLU A 114 13.27 6.48 1.63
CA GLU A 114 14.17 6.27 2.77
C GLU A 114 13.61 6.78 4.11
N TYR A 115 12.74 7.78 4.09
CA TYR A 115 12.38 8.52 5.31
C TYR A 115 10.90 8.38 5.66
N ALA A 116 10.63 8.19 6.96
CA ALA A 116 9.32 8.28 7.53
C ALA A 116 9.06 9.72 8.01
N TYR A 117 7.87 10.22 7.72
CA TYR A 117 7.45 11.54 8.18
C TYR A 117 5.92 11.66 8.22
N ARG A 118 5.44 12.66 8.98
CA ARG A 118 4.03 13.03 9.00
C ARG A 118 3.83 14.25 8.11
N ARG A 119 2.88 14.16 7.21
CA ARG A 119 2.45 15.26 6.35
C ARG A 119 1.64 16.30 7.14
N LYS A 120 1.50 17.50 6.60
CA LYS A 120 0.68 18.58 7.20
C LYS A 120 -0.81 18.20 7.28
N ASP A 121 -1.29 17.36 6.36
CA ASP A 121 -2.66 16.84 6.35
C ASP A 121 -2.88 15.67 7.33
N GLY A 122 -1.87 15.26 8.06
CA GLY A 122 -1.92 14.20 9.05
C GLY A 122 -1.61 12.79 8.52
N VAL A 123 -1.53 12.61 7.22
CA VAL A 123 -1.14 11.33 6.61
C VAL A 123 0.32 11.02 6.92
N ILE A 124 0.61 9.79 7.27
CA ILE A 124 1.95 9.35 7.64
C ILE A 124 2.57 8.62 6.43
N VAL A 125 3.76 9.01 6.06
CA VAL A 125 4.55 8.34 5.03
C VAL A 125 5.58 7.45 5.71
N VAL A 126 5.60 6.16 5.34
CA VAL A 126 6.48 5.17 5.98
C VAL A 126 7.13 4.30 4.91
N PRO A 127 8.47 4.20 4.91
CA PRO A 127 9.14 3.19 4.11
C PRO A 127 8.76 1.77 4.56
N LEU A 128 8.52 0.88 3.60
CA LEU A 128 8.17 -0.51 3.91
C LEU A 128 9.21 -1.19 4.81
N GLY A 129 10.49 -0.89 4.60
CA GLY A 129 11.58 -1.47 5.38
C GLY A 129 11.61 -1.08 6.86
N LEU A 130 10.82 -0.08 7.28
CA LEU A 130 10.69 0.32 8.68
C LEU A 130 9.50 -0.36 9.40
N LEU A 131 8.69 -1.13 8.68
CA LEU A 131 7.61 -1.89 9.29
C LEU A 131 8.10 -3.21 9.85
N GLY A 132 7.47 -3.62 10.93
CA GLY A 132 7.65 -4.92 11.55
C GLY A 132 6.40 -5.37 12.31
N PRO A 133 6.40 -6.60 12.78
CA PRO A 133 5.29 -7.12 13.58
C PRO A 133 5.19 -6.44 14.94
#